data_2624ed5b6245abb2a3c1a4bc93430872
#
_entry.id   2624ed5b6245abb2a3c1a4bc93430872
#
_cell.length_a   1.000
_cell.length_b   1.000
_cell.length_c   1.000
_cell.angle_alpha   90.00
_cell.angle_beta   90.00
_cell.angle_gamma   90.00
#
_symmetry.space_group_name_H-M   'P 1'
#
loop_
_entity.id
_entity.type
_entity.pdbx_description
1 polymer ?
#
loop_
_entity_poly.entity_id
_entity_poly.type
_entity_poly.pdbx_seq_one_letter_code
_entity_poly.pdbx_strand_id
1 'polypeptide(L)'
;LHEFLINKTNTDVVMQHIYPFAYNCISKELSRDIRSFQTDMSLLQYMYNYYHRPSILYTDLMYYLNNPYQSDRQSMPAFFHIIRRFYSTKELSDKDVADIYYKLIYSGNDERIVCSRIKNIFGMLSPEERTDFINRYLLSA
;
A
#
# COMPACT_ATOMS: atom_id res chain seq x y z
N LEU A 1 46.73 7.55 -3.69
CA LEU A 1 46.19 8.89 -3.89
C LEU A 1 44.88 8.85 -4.69
N HIS A 2 44.80 8.04 -5.74
CA HIS A 2 43.60 7.92 -6.60
C HIS A 2 42.41 7.34 -5.86
N GLU A 3 42.58 6.28 -5.06
CA GLU A 3 41.51 5.70 -4.22
C GLU A 3 41.03 6.67 -3.14
N PHE A 4 41.91 7.47 -2.56
CA PHE A 4 41.56 8.47 -1.56
C PHE A 4 40.72 9.60 -2.14
N LEU A 5 41.01 10.02 -3.37
CA LEU A 5 40.23 11.04 -4.09
C LEU A 5 38.85 10.52 -4.49
N ILE A 6 38.73 9.26 -4.95
CA ILE A 6 37.47 8.63 -5.30
C ILE A 6 36.54 8.54 -4.07
N ASN A 7 37.07 8.10 -2.93
CA ASN A 7 36.30 8.01 -1.69
C ASN A 7 35.85 9.38 -1.18
N LYS A 8 36.70 10.41 -1.27
CA LYS A 8 36.36 11.76 -0.87
C LYS A 8 35.26 12.36 -1.78
N THR A 9 35.41 12.18 -3.09
CA THR A 9 34.43 12.68 -4.07
C THR A 9 33.07 12.03 -3.88
N ASN A 10 33.03 10.71 -3.64
CA ASN A 10 31.77 10.01 -3.36
C ASN A 10 31.13 10.48 -2.05
N THR A 11 31.92 10.71 -0.99
CA THR A 11 31.42 11.23 0.28
C THR A 11 30.86 12.64 0.12
N ASP A 12 31.56 13.52 -0.60
CA ASP A 12 31.10 14.90 -0.84
C ASP A 12 29.82 14.94 -1.68
N VAL A 13 29.70 14.09 -2.72
CA VAL A 13 28.49 13.97 -3.53
C VAL A 13 27.31 13.46 -2.67
N VAL A 14 27.54 12.46 -1.84
CA VAL A 14 26.50 11.95 -0.93
C VAL A 14 26.07 13.02 0.06
N MET A 15 27.02 13.73 0.68
CA MET A 15 26.71 14.73 1.70
C MET A 15 26.08 16.00 1.12
N GLN A 16 26.47 16.42 -0.07
CA GLN A 16 25.99 17.67 -0.67
C GLN A 16 24.72 17.49 -1.52
N HIS A 17 24.57 16.33 -2.17
CA HIS A 17 23.48 16.12 -3.13
C HIS A 17 22.44 15.04 -2.72
N ILE A 18 22.80 14.08 -1.90
CA ILE A 18 21.90 13.02 -1.48
C ILE A 18 21.40 13.25 -0.05
N TYR A 19 22.29 13.59 0.87
CA TYR A 19 21.97 13.74 2.29
C TYR A 19 20.89 14.83 2.58
N PRO A 20 20.91 16.02 1.95
CA PRO A 20 19.86 17.02 2.15
C PRO A 20 18.50 16.52 1.71
N PHE A 21 18.43 15.73 0.64
CA PHE A 21 17.19 15.14 0.15
C PHE A 21 16.73 13.97 1.03
N ALA A 22 17.63 13.15 1.53
CA ALA A 22 17.31 12.03 2.41
C ALA A 22 16.76 12.50 3.77
N TYR A 23 17.25 13.63 4.30
CA TYR A 23 16.81 14.16 5.60
C TYR A 23 15.57 15.06 5.54
N ASN A 24 15.34 15.73 4.40
CA ASN A 24 14.22 16.68 4.28
C ASN A 24 12.99 16.11 3.55
N CYS A 25 13.03 14.88 3.05
CA CYS A 25 12.00 14.36 2.16
C CYS A 25 10.84 13.64 2.85
N ILE A 26 10.94 13.31 4.13
CA ILE A 26 9.85 12.61 4.82
C ILE A 26 9.20 13.57 5.81
N SER A 27 7.97 14.01 5.50
CA SER A 27 7.17 14.79 6.46
C SER A 27 6.93 13.95 7.72
N LYS A 28 6.70 14.63 8.86
CA LYS A 28 6.38 13.93 10.13
C LYS A 28 5.11 13.08 9.99
N GLU A 29 4.17 13.54 9.18
CA GLU A 29 2.93 12.82 8.87
C GLU A 29 3.20 11.54 8.09
N LEU A 30 3.99 11.63 7.00
CA LEU A 30 4.36 10.45 6.23
C LEU A 30 5.18 9.45 7.06
N SER A 31 6.10 9.92 7.91
CA SER A 31 6.85 9.05 8.83
C SER A 31 5.94 8.36 9.85
N ARG A 32 4.88 9.03 10.29
CA ARG A 32 3.87 8.47 11.20
C ARG A 32 3.00 7.43 10.46
N ASP A 33 2.58 7.72 9.24
CA ASP A 33 1.80 6.79 8.41
C ASP A 33 2.60 5.52 8.09
N ILE A 34 3.87 5.63 7.72
CA ILE A 34 4.75 4.47 7.49
C ILE A 34 4.84 3.58 8.73
N ARG A 35 5.00 4.18 9.93
CA ARG A 35 5.06 3.42 11.18
C ARG A 35 3.73 2.76 11.51
N SER A 36 2.62 3.48 11.33
CA SER A 36 1.27 2.93 11.50
C SER A 36 1.06 1.74 10.55
N PHE A 37 1.37 1.92 9.25
CA PHE A 37 1.29 0.82 8.28
C PHE A 37 2.08 -0.42 8.69
N GLN A 38 3.31 -0.25 9.18
CA GLN A 38 4.14 -1.38 9.62
C GLN A 38 3.53 -2.11 10.82
N THR A 39 2.98 -1.36 11.78
CA THR A 39 2.31 -1.93 12.96
C THR A 39 1.05 -2.69 12.55
N ASP A 40 0.20 -2.06 11.76
CA ASP A 40 -1.05 -2.65 11.25
C ASP A 40 -0.78 -3.91 10.44
N MET A 41 0.22 -3.86 9.54
CA MET A 41 0.60 -5.00 8.71
C MET A 41 1.16 -6.17 9.55
N SER A 42 1.93 -5.87 10.60
CA SER A 42 2.44 -6.89 11.52
C SER A 42 1.31 -7.57 12.30
N LEU A 43 0.31 -6.81 12.72
CA LEU A 43 -0.90 -7.34 13.37
C LEU A 43 -1.66 -8.28 12.43
N LEU A 44 -1.89 -7.86 11.18
CA LEU A 44 -2.57 -8.69 10.18
C LEU A 44 -1.79 -9.98 9.89
N GLN A 45 -0.48 -9.89 9.76
CA GLN A 45 0.39 -11.06 9.55
C GLN A 45 0.26 -12.08 10.67
N TYR A 46 0.19 -11.62 11.90
CA TYR A 46 0.01 -12.47 13.07
C TYR A 46 -1.39 -13.09 13.10
N MET A 47 -2.43 -12.29 13.01
CA MET A 47 -3.83 -12.71 13.18
C MET A 47 -4.32 -13.65 12.07
N TYR A 48 -3.95 -13.39 10.83
CA TYR A 48 -4.34 -14.21 9.67
C TYR A 48 -3.41 -15.41 9.42
N ASN A 49 -2.38 -15.59 10.22
CA ASN A 49 -1.33 -16.57 9.90
C ASN A 49 -0.85 -16.42 8.43
N TYR A 50 -0.53 -15.20 8.07
CA TYR A 50 -0.33 -14.71 6.71
C TYR A 50 0.59 -15.56 5.83
N TYR A 51 1.64 -16.13 6.43
CA TYR A 51 2.59 -16.96 5.69
C TYR A 51 2.03 -18.32 5.26
N HIS A 52 0.93 -18.76 5.86
CA HIS A 52 0.31 -20.05 5.55
C HIS A 52 -1.05 -19.90 4.84
N ARG A 53 -1.75 -18.79 5.03
CA ARG A 53 -3.09 -18.58 4.47
C ARG A 53 -3.33 -17.12 4.03
N PRO A 54 -2.50 -16.56 3.13
CA PRO A 54 -2.65 -15.17 2.69
C PRO A 54 -3.97 -14.93 1.95
N SER A 55 -4.56 -15.97 1.36
CA SER A 55 -5.80 -15.88 0.60
C SER A 55 -7.00 -15.44 1.45
N ILE A 56 -7.04 -15.77 2.75
CA ILE A 56 -8.13 -15.33 3.62
C ILE A 56 -8.08 -13.83 3.80
N LEU A 57 -6.93 -13.28 4.20
CA LEU A 57 -6.73 -11.84 4.33
C LEU A 57 -7.01 -11.11 3.01
N TYR A 58 -6.57 -11.69 1.88
CA TYR A 58 -6.85 -11.12 0.56
C TYR A 58 -8.35 -11.05 0.28
N THR A 59 -9.10 -12.10 0.60
CA THR A 59 -10.54 -12.16 0.41
C THR A 59 -11.25 -11.09 1.26
N ASP A 60 -10.89 -10.96 2.53
CA ASP A 60 -11.48 -9.97 3.43
C ASP A 60 -11.18 -8.54 2.97
N LEU A 61 -9.95 -8.27 2.51
CA LEU A 61 -9.60 -6.98 1.90
C LEU A 61 -10.45 -6.70 0.66
N MET A 62 -10.68 -7.70 -0.19
CA MET A 62 -11.51 -7.54 -1.38
C MET A 62 -12.98 -7.26 -1.02
N TYR A 63 -13.51 -7.93 0.00
CA TYR A 63 -14.86 -7.62 0.51
C TYR A 63 -14.95 -6.21 1.09
N TYR A 64 -13.95 -5.79 1.86
CA TYR A 64 -13.89 -4.44 2.41
C TYR A 64 -13.90 -3.37 1.31
N LEU A 65 -13.08 -3.55 0.27
CA LEU A 65 -12.91 -2.59 -0.81
C LEU A 65 -14.10 -2.51 -1.77
N ASN A 66 -14.77 -3.62 -2.01
CA ASN A 66 -15.90 -3.67 -2.94
C ASN A 66 -17.24 -3.40 -2.26
N ASN A 67 -17.27 -3.37 -0.94
CA ASN A 67 -18.41 -3.14 -0.05
C ASN A 67 -19.78 -3.48 -0.70
N PRO A 68 -20.16 -4.78 -0.76
CA PRO A 68 -21.39 -5.22 -1.43
C PRO A 68 -22.65 -4.69 -0.75
N TYR A 69 -22.54 -4.07 0.42
CA TYR A 69 -23.64 -3.53 1.22
C TYR A 69 -23.92 -2.03 0.98
N GLN A 70 -23.09 -1.31 0.25
CA GLN A 70 -23.47 0.01 -0.24
C GLN A 70 -24.41 -0.19 -1.42
N SER A 71 -25.70 0.02 -1.15
CA SER A 71 -26.86 -0.31 -2.01
C SER A 71 -26.97 0.48 -3.31
N ASP A 72 -26.00 1.26 -3.70
CA ASP A 72 -26.00 1.99 -4.96
C ASP A 72 -25.31 1.15 -6.05
N ARG A 73 -26.13 0.33 -6.73
CA ARG A 73 -25.71 -0.53 -7.85
C ARG A 73 -25.13 0.23 -9.06
N GLN A 74 -25.06 1.56 -9.00
CA GLN A 74 -24.50 2.42 -10.04
C GLN A 74 -23.17 3.06 -9.66
N SER A 75 -22.71 2.94 -8.42
CA SER A 75 -21.44 3.49 -8.03
C SER A 75 -20.29 2.55 -8.40
N MET A 76 -19.25 3.12 -8.99
CA MET A 76 -17.96 2.41 -9.18
C MET A 76 -17.52 1.81 -7.85
N PRO A 77 -16.88 0.61 -7.86
CA PRO A 77 -16.33 0.00 -6.64
C PRO A 77 -15.54 1.04 -5.82
N ALA A 78 -15.69 1.03 -4.50
CA ALA A 78 -14.98 1.96 -3.61
C ALA A 78 -13.47 1.98 -3.86
N PHE A 79 -12.92 0.86 -4.34
CA PHE A 79 -11.52 0.74 -4.71
C PHE A 79 -11.09 1.65 -5.87
N PHE A 80 -11.98 2.00 -6.80
CA PHE A 80 -11.68 2.99 -7.85
C PHE A 80 -11.37 4.36 -7.25
N HIS A 81 -12.12 4.77 -6.22
CA HIS A 81 -11.87 6.03 -5.53
C HIS A 81 -10.53 6.02 -4.78
N ILE A 82 -10.16 4.86 -4.22
CA ILE A 82 -8.86 4.67 -3.57
C ILE A 82 -7.73 4.80 -4.59
N ILE A 83 -7.83 4.12 -5.75
CA ILE A 83 -6.82 4.22 -6.81
C ILE A 83 -6.67 5.69 -7.27
N ARG A 84 -7.76 6.43 -7.42
CA ARG A 84 -7.75 7.83 -7.89
C ARG A 84 -7.16 8.83 -6.90
N ARG A 85 -6.88 8.45 -5.64
CA ARG A 85 -6.19 9.34 -4.69
C ARG A 85 -4.72 9.55 -5.04
N PHE A 86 -4.13 8.63 -5.79
CA PHE A 86 -2.72 8.75 -6.17
C PHE A 86 -2.57 9.72 -7.33
N TYR A 87 -1.59 10.62 -7.23
CA TYR A 87 -1.34 11.65 -8.24
C TYR A 87 -1.16 11.07 -9.65
N SER A 88 -0.46 9.93 -9.75
CA SER A 88 -0.20 9.25 -11.02
C SER A 88 -1.46 8.68 -11.70
N THR A 89 -2.56 8.52 -10.97
CA THR A 89 -3.81 7.92 -11.48
C THR A 89 -4.97 8.89 -11.52
N LYS A 90 -4.80 10.11 -10.97
CA LYS A 90 -5.87 11.09 -10.81
C LYS A 90 -6.49 11.53 -12.15
N GLU A 91 -5.66 11.64 -13.19
CA GLU A 91 -6.07 12.11 -14.52
C GLU A 91 -6.35 10.97 -15.51
N LEU A 92 -6.21 9.71 -15.08
CA LEU A 92 -6.48 8.56 -15.94
C LEU A 92 -7.97 8.43 -16.25
N SER A 93 -8.26 7.91 -17.45
CA SER A 93 -9.64 7.56 -17.82
C SER A 93 -10.18 6.43 -16.93
N ASP A 94 -11.51 6.29 -16.86
CA ASP A 94 -12.14 5.19 -16.12
C ASP A 94 -11.70 3.82 -16.63
N LYS A 95 -11.45 3.70 -17.93
CA LYS A 95 -10.92 2.49 -18.55
C LYS A 95 -9.52 2.15 -18.03
N ASP A 96 -8.63 3.14 -17.96
CA ASP A 96 -7.26 2.91 -17.47
C ASP A 96 -7.25 2.55 -15.99
N VAL A 97 -8.13 3.18 -15.18
CA VAL A 97 -8.31 2.82 -13.77
C VAL A 97 -8.87 1.40 -13.63
N ALA A 98 -9.83 1.01 -14.48
CA ALA A 98 -10.34 -0.35 -14.51
C ALA A 98 -9.23 -1.36 -14.88
N ASP A 99 -8.38 -1.05 -15.85
CA ASP A 99 -7.25 -1.91 -16.24
C ASP A 99 -6.24 -2.08 -15.08
N ILE A 100 -5.97 -1.01 -14.33
CA ILE A 100 -5.14 -1.08 -13.10
C ILE A 100 -5.82 -1.97 -12.06
N TYR A 101 -7.11 -1.78 -11.81
CA TYR A 101 -7.90 -2.59 -10.90
C TYR A 101 -7.84 -4.08 -11.27
N TYR A 102 -8.11 -4.43 -12.53
CA TYR A 102 -8.05 -5.81 -12.99
C TYR A 102 -6.64 -6.43 -12.85
N LYS A 103 -5.60 -5.67 -13.17
CA LYS A 103 -4.21 -6.12 -12.97
C LYS A 103 -3.88 -6.37 -11.50
N LEU A 104 -4.34 -5.50 -10.60
CA LEU A 104 -4.12 -5.67 -9.17
C LEU A 104 -4.86 -6.89 -8.60
N ILE A 105 -6.03 -7.22 -9.12
CA ILE A 105 -6.89 -8.26 -8.57
C ILE A 105 -6.69 -9.62 -9.24
N TYR A 106 -6.58 -9.65 -10.56
CA TYR A 106 -6.69 -10.91 -11.31
C TYR A 106 -5.37 -11.46 -11.87
N SER A 107 -4.24 -10.77 -11.73
CA SER A 107 -2.96 -11.21 -12.30
C SER A 107 -2.32 -12.35 -11.49
N GLY A 108 -2.76 -13.61 -11.68
CA GLY A 108 -2.14 -14.83 -11.13
C GLY A 108 -2.55 -15.19 -9.69
N ASN A 109 -2.41 -16.48 -9.32
CA ASN A 109 -2.82 -17.03 -8.02
C ASN A 109 -1.65 -17.59 -7.18
N ASP A 110 -0.40 -17.28 -7.54
CA ASP A 110 0.77 -17.66 -6.73
C ASP A 110 0.71 -16.92 -5.37
N GLU A 111 1.00 -17.63 -4.29
CA GLU A 111 1.00 -17.08 -2.93
C GLU A 111 1.88 -15.84 -2.79
N ARG A 112 3.04 -15.81 -3.46
CA ARG A 112 3.93 -14.63 -3.45
C ARG A 112 3.27 -13.42 -4.10
N ILE A 113 2.52 -13.65 -5.18
CA ILE A 113 1.76 -12.61 -5.86
C ILE A 113 0.63 -12.12 -4.96
N VAL A 114 -0.09 -13.02 -4.30
CA VAL A 114 -1.15 -12.66 -3.33
C VAL A 114 -0.59 -11.83 -2.18
N CYS A 115 0.54 -12.24 -1.60
CA CYS A 115 1.22 -11.48 -0.54
C CYS A 115 1.64 -10.07 -0.98
N SER A 116 2.17 -9.94 -2.20
CA SER A 116 2.54 -8.63 -2.76
C SER A 116 1.31 -7.75 -2.97
N ARG A 117 0.21 -8.31 -3.46
CA ARG A 117 -1.06 -7.59 -3.64
C ARG A 117 -1.63 -7.09 -2.32
N ILE A 118 -1.67 -7.94 -1.30
CA ILE A 118 -2.12 -7.55 0.04
C ILE A 118 -1.36 -6.32 0.51
N LYS A 119 -0.02 -6.34 0.43
CA LYS A 119 0.81 -5.20 0.83
C LYS A 119 0.50 -3.94 0.02
N ASN A 120 0.35 -4.08 -1.29
CA ASN A 120 0.06 -2.96 -2.18
C ASN A 120 -1.32 -2.38 -1.87
N ILE A 121 -2.36 -3.22 -1.82
CA ILE A 121 -3.73 -2.81 -1.56
C ILE A 121 -3.86 -2.19 -0.17
N PHE A 122 -3.34 -2.84 0.86
CA PHE A 122 -3.39 -2.33 2.22
C PHE A 122 -2.59 -1.03 2.40
N GLY A 123 -1.47 -0.88 1.67
CA GLY A 123 -0.70 0.36 1.60
C GLY A 123 -1.39 1.52 0.88
N MET A 124 -2.42 1.23 0.07
CA MET A 124 -3.25 2.26 -0.57
C MET A 124 -4.35 2.80 0.35
N LEU A 125 -4.65 2.12 1.45
CA LEU A 125 -5.62 2.57 2.45
C LEU A 125 -5.03 3.69 3.31
N SER A 126 -5.88 4.67 3.66
CA SER A 126 -5.50 5.66 4.67
C SER A 126 -5.37 5.03 6.06
N PRO A 127 -4.70 5.69 7.03
CA PRO A 127 -4.63 5.18 8.41
C PRO A 127 -6.01 4.88 9.02
N GLU A 128 -7.00 5.73 8.73
CA GLU A 128 -8.38 5.57 9.22
C GLU A 128 -9.05 4.34 8.59
N GLU A 129 -8.87 4.13 7.28
CA GLU A 129 -9.41 2.97 6.57
C GLU A 129 -8.75 1.67 7.02
N ARG A 130 -7.44 1.67 7.29
CA ARG A 130 -6.75 0.52 7.88
C ARG A 130 -7.30 0.17 9.26
N THR A 131 -7.51 1.18 10.10
CA THR A 131 -8.12 1.02 11.43
C THR A 131 -9.55 0.48 11.32
N ASP A 132 -10.36 1.00 10.40
CA ASP A 132 -11.73 0.53 10.18
C ASP A 132 -11.75 -0.93 9.70
N PHE A 133 -10.86 -1.30 8.77
CA PHE A 133 -10.70 -2.69 8.33
C PHE A 133 -10.35 -3.62 9.50
N ILE A 134 -9.36 -3.27 10.31
CA ILE A 134 -8.94 -4.05 11.47
C ILE A 134 -10.10 -4.22 12.45
N ASN A 135 -10.82 -3.16 12.76
CA ASN A 135 -11.95 -3.20 13.68
C ASN A 135 -13.06 -4.15 13.18
N ARG A 136 -13.39 -4.09 11.90
CA ARG A 136 -14.47 -4.90 11.32
C ARG A 136 -14.13 -6.37 11.21
N TYR A 137 -12.93 -6.70 10.82
CA TYR A 137 -12.56 -8.08 10.48
C TYR A 137 -11.79 -8.82 11.58
N LEU A 138 -11.15 -8.11 12.50
CA LEU A 138 -10.38 -8.74 13.57
C LEU A 138 -10.99 -8.59 14.97
N LEU A 139 -11.66 -7.46 15.24
CA LEU A 139 -12.16 -7.17 16.59
C LEU A 139 -13.66 -7.41 16.74
N SER A 140 -14.39 -7.54 15.63
CA SER A 140 -15.84 -7.80 15.62
C SER A 140 -16.19 -9.28 15.38
N ALA A 141 -15.18 -10.14 15.30
CA ALA A 141 -15.33 -11.58 15.07
C ALA A 141 -15.51 -12.37 16.38
#